data_f4d189ed49196c3887c92ee08b43d059
#
_entry.id   f4d189ed49196c3887c92ee08b43d059
#
_cell.length_a   1.000
_cell.length_b   1.000
_cell.length_c   1.000
_cell.angle_alpha   90.00
_cell.angle_beta   90.00
_cell.angle_gamma   90.00
#
_symmetry.space_group_name_H-M   'P 1'
#
loop_
_entity.id
_entity.type
_entity.pdbx_description
1 polymer ?
#
loop_
_entity_poly.entity_id
_entity_poly.type
_entity_poly.pdbx_seq_one_letter_code
_entity_poly.pdbx_strand_id
1 'polypeptide(L)'
;FASEGREISEQVISKAFAETDKDFLKTVTKQWPTNPQMASVGSCCLAGVICNGLVYIANTGDSRAVLGRSERGGVRAVQLSVEHNANLESARQELWSLHPNDPTILVMKHRLWRVKGVIQ
;
A
#
# COMPACT_ATOMS: atom_id res chain seq x y z
N PHE A 1 14.51 7.28 10.80
CA PHE A 1 14.56 8.26 9.70
C PHE A 1 14.24 9.69 10.17
N ALA A 2 13.19 9.91 10.95
CA ALA A 2 12.85 11.25 11.47
C ALA A 2 13.78 11.72 12.60
N SER A 3 14.42 10.81 13.34
CA SER A 3 15.34 11.11 14.44
C SER A 3 16.70 11.67 13.99
N GLU A 4 17.00 11.68 12.71
CA GLU A 4 18.26 12.18 12.15
C GLU A 4 18.20 13.68 11.79
N GLY A 5 17.29 14.46 12.39
CA GLY A 5 17.16 15.91 12.16
C GLY A 5 16.62 16.28 10.76
N ARG A 6 16.03 15.34 10.05
CA ARG A 6 15.37 15.59 8.76
C ARG A 6 13.91 15.98 8.99
N GLU A 7 13.47 17.01 8.28
CA GLU A 7 12.06 17.38 8.26
C GLU A 7 11.23 16.22 7.66
N ILE A 8 10.00 16.05 8.16
CA ILE A 8 9.03 15.11 7.58
C ILE A 8 8.67 15.59 6.17
N SER A 9 8.78 14.68 5.21
CA SER A 9 8.42 14.92 3.81
C SER A 9 7.84 13.64 3.20
N GLU A 10 7.20 13.77 2.05
CA GLU A 10 6.71 12.62 1.28
C GLU A 10 7.82 11.62 0.98
N GLN A 11 9.01 12.10 0.63
CA GLN A 11 10.16 11.27 0.32
C GLN A 11 10.65 10.46 1.54
N VAL A 12 10.62 11.08 2.73
CA VAL A 12 11.01 10.40 3.98
C VAL A 12 10.02 9.26 4.28
N ILE A 13 8.72 9.53 4.15
CA ILE A 13 7.68 8.53 4.39
C ILE A 13 7.76 7.41 3.36
N SER A 14 7.85 7.74 2.08
CA SER A 14 7.98 6.76 0.99
C SER A 14 9.22 5.88 1.16
N LYS A 15 10.35 6.48 1.56
CA LYS A 15 11.58 5.73 1.86
C LYS A 15 11.39 4.78 3.05
N ALA A 16 10.69 5.19 4.10
CA ALA A 16 10.41 4.33 5.25
C ALA A 16 9.58 3.10 4.84
N PHE A 17 8.56 3.27 4.01
CA PHE A 17 7.79 2.16 3.47
C PHE A 17 8.67 1.21 2.65
N ALA A 18 9.48 1.75 1.72
CA ALA A 18 10.36 0.94 0.87
C ALA A 18 11.43 0.17 1.67
N GLU A 19 12.01 0.76 2.71
CA GLU A 19 12.98 0.05 3.55
C GLU A 19 12.31 -1.02 4.42
N THR A 20 11.09 -0.78 4.91
CA THR A 20 10.31 -1.79 5.63
C THR A 20 10.01 -3.01 4.75
N ASP A 21 9.61 -2.78 3.50
CA ASP A 21 9.36 -3.84 2.52
C ASP A 21 10.63 -4.65 2.22
N LYS A 22 11.78 -3.99 2.02
CA LYS A 22 13.07 -4.67 1.84
C LYS A 22 13.46 -5.54 3.05
N ASP A 23 13.22 -5.06 4.26
CA ASP A 23 13.55 -5.81 5.47
C ASP A 23 12.59 -7.00 5.66
N PHE A 24 11.32 -6.84 5.30
CA PHE A 24 10.39 -7.95 5.25
C PHE A 24 10.83 -9.00 4.21
N LEU A 25 11.23 -8.59 3.01
CA LEU A 25 11.73 -9.49 1.97
C LEU A 25 12.97 -10.27 2.42
N LYS A 26 13.91 -9.64 3.13
CA LYS A 26 15.07 -10.34 3.74
C LYS A 26 14.61 -11.41 4.74
N THR A 27 13.61 -11.09 5.55
CA THR A 27 13.04 -12.02 6.53
C THR A 27 12.38 -13.21 5.83
N VAL A 28 11.58 -12.97 4.80
CA VAL A 28 10.97 -14.01 3.98
C VAL A 28 12.03 -14.91 3.35
N THR A 29 13.05 -14.32 2.74
CA THR A 29 14.14 -15.06 2.09
C THR A 29 14.87 -15.95 3.09
N LYS A 30 15.17 -15.44 4.28
CA LYS A 30 15.84 -16.21 5.35
C LYS A 30 14.99 -17.37 5.84
N GLN A 31 13.67 -17.19 5.91
CA GLN A 31 12.75 -18.21 6.43
C GLN A 31 12.22 -19.16 5.34
N TRP A 32 12.48 -18.87 4.07
CA TRP A 32 11.99 -19.68 2.95
C TRP A 32 12.22 -21.20 3.11
N PRO A 33 13.39 -21.68 3.55
CA PRO A 33 13.63 -23.12 3.67
C PRO A 33 12.75 -23.83 4.72
N THR A 34 12.29 -23.09 5.72
CA THR A 34 11.52 -23.64 6.86
C THR A 34 10.06 -23.23 6.85
N ASN A 35 9.75 -22.07 6.30
CA ASN A 35 8.40 -21.51 6.27
C ASN A 35 8.12 -20.76 4.95
N PRO A 36 7.99 -21.49 3.82
CA PRO A 36 7.76 -20.88 2.51
C PRO A 36 6.41 -20.15 2.42
N GLN A 37 5.45 -20.49 3.29
CA GLN A 37 4.14 -19.84 3.32
C GLN A 37 4.22 -18.36 3.69
N MET A 38 5.29 -17.91 4.35
CA MET A 38 5.50 -16.50 4.68
C MET A 38 5.56 -15.61 3.42
N ALA A 39 5.99 -16.13 2.28
CA ALA A 39 5.98 -15.41 1.00
C ALA A 39 4.56 -15.11 0.46
N SER A 40 3.54 -15.74 1.01
CA SER A 40 2.13 -15.51 0.64
C SER A 40 1.41 -14.59 1.64
N VAL A 41 2.11 -14.05 2.62
CA VAL A 41 1.56 -13.12 3.60
C VAL A 41 1.70 -11.69 3.06
N GLY A 42 0.62 -10.95 3.10
CA GLY A 42 0.58 -9.52 2.80
C GLY A 42 -0.03 -8.74 3.97
N SER A 43 0.25 -7.46 4.02
CA SER A 43 -0.34 -6.55 4.99
C SER A 43 -0.64 -5.21 4.34
N CYS A 44 -1.80 -4.63 4.68
CA CYS A 44 -2.07 -3.22 4.38
C CYS A 44 -1.34 -2.35 5.41
N CYS A 45 -0.90 -1.19 4.98
CA CYS A 45 -0.38 -0.16 5.86
C CYS A 45 -0.96 1.20 5.49
N LEU A 46 -1.70 1.81 6.41
CA LEU A 46 -2.18 3.17 6.30
C LEU A 46 -1.57 3.99 7.43
N ALA A 47 -0.74 4.96 7.08
CA ALA A 47 -0.08 5.85 8.02
C ALA A 47 -0.51 7.30 7.79
N GLY A 48 -0.79 8.01 8.89
CA GLY A 48 -1.07 9.44 8.91
C GLY A 48 -0.03 10.17 9.77
N VAL A 49 0.60 11.20 9.23
CA VAL A 49 1.56 12.05 9.95
C VAL A 49 1.07 13.49 9.90
N ILE A 50 0.93 14.13 11.05
CA ILE A 50 0.62 15.55 11.17
C ILE A 50 1.89 16.27 11.62
N CYS A 51 2.39 17.16 10.78
CA CYS A 51 3.63 17.91 11.07
C CYS A 51 3.58 19.29 10.41
N ASN A 52 3.94 20.32 11.17
CA ASN A 52 4.02 21.71 10.69
C ASN A 52 2.75 22.20 9.97
N GLY A 53 1.56 21.82 10.47
CA GLY A 53 0.27 22.20 9.88
C GLY A 53 -0.11 21.42 8.62
N LEU A 54 0.70 20.45 8.20
CA LEU A 54 0.45 19.56 7.07
C LEU A 54 0.04 18.17 7.55
N VAL A 55 -0.79 17.51 6.76
CA VAL A 55 -1.18 16.13 6.95
C VAL A 55 -0.63 15.31 5.79
N TYR A 56 0.20 14.32 6.11
CA TYR A 56 0.73 13.34 5.16
C TYR A 56 -0.04 12.03 5.34
N ILE A 57 -0.60 11.49 4.28
CA ILE A 57 -1.25 10.18 4.27
C ILE A 57 -0.48 9.27 3.33
N ALA A 58 -0.01 8.14 3.85
CA ALA A 58 0.64 7.09 3.07
C ALA A 58 -0.19 5.81 3.19
N ASN A 59 -0.49 5.18 2.07
CA ASN A 59 -1.31 3.98 2.02
C ASN A 59 -0.70 2.94 1.08
N THR A 60 -0.59 1.71 1.59
CA THR A 60 -0.38 0.50 0.77
C THR A 60 -1.49 -0.49 1.11
N GLY A 61 -2.23 -0.93 0.08
CA GLY A 61 -3.39 -1.79 0.24
C GLY A 61 -4.72 -1.04 0.11
N ASP A 62 -5.79 -1.63 0.60
CA ASP A 62 -7.18 -1.18 0.45
C ASP A 62 -7.74 -0.42 1.66
N SER A 63 -6.89 -0.06 2.61
CA SER A 63 -7.28 0.80 3.72
C SER A 63 -7.59 2.22 3.24
N ARG A 64 -8.45 2.93 3.96
CA ARG A 64 -8.96 4.24 3.55
C ARG A 64 -8.87 5.28 4.65
N ALA A 65 -8.28 6.43 4.33
CA ALA A 65 -8.33 7.64 5.15
C ALA A 65 -9.38 8.60 4.60
N VAL A 66 -10.23 9.13 5.47
CA VAL A 66 -11.29 10.08 5.13
C VAL A 66 -11.26 11.26 6.09
N LEU A 67 -11.25 12.47 5.54
CA LEU A 67 -11.35 13.71 6.29
C LEU A 67 -12.81 14.16 6.37
N GLY A 68 -13.30 14.40 7.59
CA GLY A 68 -14.53 15.14 7.82
C GLY A 68 -14.28 16.66 7.76
N ARG A 69 -14.70 17.30 6.67
CA ARG A 69 -14.58 18.76 6.49
C ARG A 69 -15.86 19.44 6.90
N SER A 70 -15.77 20.41 7.81
CA SER A 70 -16.93 21.22 8.19
C SER A 70 -17.30 22.18 7.04
N GLU A 71 -18.56 22.15 6.61
CA GLU A 71 -19.13 23.03 5.58
C GLU A 71 -20.47 23.62 6.07
N ARG A 72 -20.99 24.64 5.36
CA ARG A 72 -22.31 25.20 5.67
C ARG A 72 -23.38 24.12 5.51
N GLY A 73 -23.98 23.72 6.62
CA GLY A 73 -25.06 22.72 6.66
C GLY A 73 -24.64 21.30 7.05
N GLY A 74 -23.37 21.06 7.43
CA GLY A 74 -22.95 19.74 7.93
C GLY A 74 -21.48 19.43 7.78
N VAL A 75 -21.18 18.14 7.68
CA VAL A 75 -19.83 17.63 7.48
C VAL A 75 -19.75 16.91 6.13
N ARG A 76 -18.80 17.28 5.31
CA ARG A 76 -18.48 16.60 4.05
C ARG A 76 -17.32 15.64 4.25
N ALA A 77 -17.49 14.42 3.75
CA ALA A 77 -16.41 13.44 3.69
C ALA A 77 -15.51 13.69 2.48
N VAL A 78 -14.20 13.75 2.71
CA VAL A 78 -13.17 13.90 1.65
C VAL A 78 -12.20 12.74 1.77
N GLN A 79 -12.13 11.87 0.75
CA GLN A 79 -11.18 10.78 0.74
C GLN A 79 -9.77 11.32 0.54
N LEU A 80 -8.83 10.91 1.40
CA LEU A 80 -7.43 11.36 1.40
C LEU A 80 -6.46 10.32 0.88
N SER A 81 -6.85 9.04 0.81
CA SER A 81 -6.00 7.95 0.31
C SER A 81 -6.56 7.32 -0.95
N VAL A 82 -5.66 6.83 -1.79
CA VAL A 82 -6.01 5.96 -2.92
C VAL A 82 -5.96 4.51 -2.45
N GLU A 83 -6.93 3.70 -2.88
CA GLU A 83 -6.95 2.26 -2.60
C GLU A 83 -6.12 1.51 -3.66
N HIS A 84 -5.32 0.55 -3.19
CA HIS A 84 -4.58 -0.38 -4.04
C HIS A 84 -5.21 -1.78 -3.89
N ASN A 85 -6.13 -2.09 -4.79
CA ASN A 85 -6.88 -3.36 -4.77
C ASN A 85 -7.01 -3.88 -6.20
N ALA A 86 -6.67 -5.15 -6.42
CA ALA A 86 -6.72 -5.78 -7.75
C ALA A 86 -8.13 -5.85 -8.36
N ASN A 87 -9.20 -5.63 -7.58
CA ASN A 87 -10.55 -5.51 -8.12
C ASN A 87 -10.82 -4.15 -8.80
N LEU A 88 -9.98 -3.14 -8.57
CA LEU A 88 -10.03 -1.89 -9.31
C LEU A 88 -9.38 -2.05 -10.69
N GLU A 89 -10.07 -1.60 -11.73
CA GLU A 89 -9.55 -1.73 -13.10
C GLU A 89 -8.26 -0.94 -13.31
N SER A 90 -8.15 0.23 -12.74
CA SER A 90 -6.93 1.06 -12.79
C SER A 90 -5.70 0.33 -12.22
N ALA A 91 -5.87 -0.34 -11.07
CA ALA A 91 -4.79 -1.11 -10.46
C ALA A 91 -4.38 -2.32 -11.35
N ARG A 92 -5.35 -2.98 -12.00
CA ARG A 92 -5.05 -4.06 -12.94
C ARG A 92 -4.28 -3.58 -14.17
N GLN A 93 -4.69 -2.46 -14.74
CA GLN A 93 -4.01 -1.87 -15.90
C GLN A 93 -2.57 -1.48 -15.56
N GLU A 94 -2.34 -0.90 -14.40
CA GLU A 94 -1.00 -0.60 -13.89
C GLU A 94 -0.15 -1.86 -13.77
N LEU A 95 -0.66 -2.91 -13.11
CA LEU A 95 0.05 -4.18 -12.94
C LEU A 95 0.39 -4.84 -14.28
N TRP A 96 -0.52 -4.86 -15.25
CA TRP A 96 -0.23 -5.40 -16.58
C TRP A 96 0.82 -4.56 -17.32
N SER A 97 0.80 -3.24 -17.17
CA SER A 97 1.81 -2.37 -17.80
C SER A 97 3.20 -2.53 -17.19
N LEU A 98 3.28 -2.77 -15.88
CA LEU A 98 4.54 -3.01 -15.17
C LEU A 98 5.10 -4.43 -15.42
N HIS A 99 4.24 -5.39 -15.77
CA HIS A 99 4.61 -6.79 -15.97
C HIS A 99 4.12 -7.34 -17.31
N PRO A 100 4.52 -6.73 -18.46
CA PRO A 100 3.97 -7.08 -19.77
C PRO A 100 4.29 -8.53 -20.22
N ASN A 101 5.34 -9.12 -19.67
CA ASN A 101 5.78 -10.48 -19.99
C ASN A 101 5.25 -11.54 -19.02
N ASP A 102 4.37 -11.17 -18.10
CA ASP A 102 3.84 -12.08 -17.09
C ASP A 102 2.30 -12.19 -17.18
N PRO A 103 1.78 -13.11 -18.01
CA PRO A 103 0.35 -13.30 -18.18
C PRO A 103 -0.37 -13.78 -16.91
N THR A 104 0.40 -14.26 -15.91
CA THR A 104 -0.12 -14.75 -14.64
C THR A 104 -0.04 -13.73 -13.51
N ILE A 105 0.36 -12.48 -13.81
CA ILE A 105 0.46 -11.44 -12.78
C ILE A 105 -0.88 -11.21 -12.08
N LEU A 106 -1.99 -11.31 -12.82
CA LEU A 106 -3.35 -11.21 -12.31
C LEU A 106 -4.15 -12.46 -12.67
N VAL A 107 -4.76 -13.07 -11.67
CA VAL A 107 -5.60 -14.26 -11.82
C VAL A 107 -6.94 -14.00 -11.16
N MET A 108 -8.02 -14.32 -11.88
CA MET A 108 -9.35 -14.30 -11.28
C MET A 108 -9.60 -15.63 -10.55
N LYS A 109 -9.83 -15.54 -9.24
CA LYS A 109 -10.11 -16.69 -8.38
C LYS A 109 -11.31 -16.38 -7.46
N HIS A 110 -12.31 -17.24 -7.47
CA HIS A 110 -13.54 -17.03 -6.70
C HIS A 110 -14.23 -15.68 -6.93
N ARG A 111 -14.26 -15.21 -8.19
CA ARG A 111 -14.82 -13.92 -8.63
C ARG A 111 -14.06 -12.68 -8.10
N LEU A 112 -12.84 -12.86 -7.62
CA LEU A 112 -11.96 -11.78 -7.18
C LEU A 112 -10.66 -11.81 -7.95
N TRP A 113 -10.18 -10.67 -8.37
CA TRP A 113 -8.84 -10.54 -8.94
C TRP A 113 -7.78 -10.65 -7.85
N ARG A 114 -6.76 -11.42 -8.12
CA ARG A 114 -5.64 -11.62 -7.20
C ARG A 114 -4.30 -11.54 -7.93
N VAL A 115 -3.34 -10.87 -7.32
CA VAL A 115 -1.95 -10.87 -7.79
C VAL A 115 -1.39 -12.28 -7.57
N LYS A 116 -0.89 -12.91 -8.64
CA LYS A 116 -0.41 -14.30 -8.63
C LYS A 116 -1.41 -15.33 -8.08
N GLY A 117 -2.71 -14.99 -8.10
CA GLY A 117 -3.76 -15.85 -7.56
C GLY A 117 -3.79 -15.95 -6.03
N VAL A 118 -3.02 -15.14 -5.31
CA VAL A 118 -2.85 -15.19 -3.85
C VAL A 118 -3.30 -13.89 -3.19
N ILE A 119 -2.71 -12.75 -3.56
CA ILE A 119 -2.91 -11.44 -2.91
C ILE A 119 -4.00 -10.66 -3.67
N GLN A 120 -4.88 -10.01 -2.91
CA GLN A 120 -5.94 -9.15 -3.45
C GLN A 120 -5.49 -7.71 -3.54
#